data_2015fef84ec41c6b22f42110b9752328
#
_entry.id   2015fef84ec41c6b22f42110b9752328
#
_cell.length_a   1.000
_cell.length_b   1.000
_cell.length_c   1.000
_cell.angle_alpha   90.00
_cell.angle_beta   90.00
_cell.angle_gamma   90.00
#
_symmetry.space_group_name_H-M   'P 1'
#
loop_
_entity.id
_entity.type
_entity.pdbx_description
1 polymer ?
#
loop_
_entity_poly.entity_id
_entity_poly.type
_entity_poly.pdbx_seq_one_letter_code
_entity_poly.pdbx_strand_id
1 'polypeptide(L)'
;MASTLSDDELVKVSSEAALDFVKEYYTALTESRPTIENYYCTPKEAKNAAGESTTTPTIQWNGNVYATAADFKAVWTDHMPKYVNYDVHAVDAQVLNSVFDGDAGPKVKPSKNISILVLVNGHLRLEERKTGPLKEFSESFVLVPNIEKMTLEKGPCMEKKNWLIQAQNFRYVVLHDPIGMAGQEMAVD
;
A
#
# COMPACT_ATOMS: atom_id res chain seq x y z
N MET A 1 13.53 30.07 3.12
CA MET A 1 13.75 29.07 2.06
C MET A 1 13.49 27.72 2.71
N ALA A 2 12.57 26.92 2.17
CA ALA A 2 12.39 25.56 2.66
C ALA A 2 13.68 24.79 2.36
N SER A 3 14.26 24.15 3.37
CA SER A 3 15.43 23.28 3.22
C SER A 3 14.96 22.07 2.39
N THR A 4 15.46 21.95 1.17
CA THR A 4 15.28 20.73 0.36
C THR A 4 16.18 19.64 0.91
N LEU A 5 15.64 18.43 1.06
CA LEU A 5 16.43 17.27 1.44
C LEU A 5 17.41 16.89 0.33
N SER A 6 18.57 16.36 0.69
CA SER A 6 19.49 15.73 -0.25
C SER A 6 18.90 14.40 -0.77
N ASP A 7 19.43 13.92 -1.90
CA ASP A 7 18.99 12.64 -2.48
C ASP A 7 19.18 11.47 -1.50
N ASP A 8 20.29 11.43 -0.78
CA ASP A 8 20.55 10.40 0.22
C ASP A 8 19.54 10.44 1.38
N GLU A 9 19.17 11.65 1.82
CA GLU A 9 18.15 11.83 2.85
C GLU A 9 16.76 11.39 2.35
N LEU A 10 16.43 11.69 1.09
CA LEU A 10 15.17 11.27 0.47
C LEU A 10 15.09 9.74 0.40
N VAL A 11 16.14 9.07 -0.06
CA VAL A 11 16.20 7.60 -0.11
C VAL A 11 16.06 6.99 1.30
N LYS A 12 16.77 7.51 2.27
CA LYS A 12 16.68 7.02 3.65
C LYS A 12 15.27 7.16 4.22
N VAL A 13 14.70 8.36 4.12
CA VAL A 13 13.38 8.66 4.70
C VAL A 13 12.28 7.85 4.00
N SER A 14 12.32 7.71 2.67
CA SER A 14 11.32 6.93 1.93
C SER A 14 11.39 5.45 2.28
N SER A 15 12.59 4.89 2.39
CA SER A 15 12.79 3.49 2.76
C SER A 15 12.32 3.19 4.19
N GLU A 16 12.69 4.03 5.17
CA GLU A 16 12.22 3.88 6.55
C GLU A 16 10.69 3.99 6.63
N ALA A 17 10.09 4.99 5.96
CA ALA A 17 8.65 5.19 5.95
C ALA A 17 7.90 4.02 5.30
N ALA A 18 8.43 3.47 4.21
CA ALA A 18 7.85 2.33 3.51
C ALA A 18 7.88 1.05 4.38
N LEU A 19 9.02 0.75 5.01
CA LEU A 19 9.15 -0.42 5.87
C LEU A 19 8.22 -0.35 7.09
N ASP A 20 8.14 0.80 7.75
CA ASP A 20 7.24 1.01 8.89
C ASP A 20 5.77 0.88 8.44
N PHE A 21 5.41 1.52 7.32
CA PHE A 21 4.07 1.45 6.76
C PHE A 21 3.67 0.00 6.44
N VAL A 22 4.49 -0.73 5.69
CA VAL A 22 4.23 -2.11 5.26
C VAL A 22 4.01 -3.02 6.48
N LYS A 23 4.87 -2.91 7.48
CA LYS A 23 4.75 -3.68 8.72
C LYS A 23 3.43 -3.38 9.44
N GLU A 24 3.09 -2.10 9.63
CA GLU A 24 1.86 -1.70 10.31
C GLU A 24 0.61 -2.09 9.52
N TYR A 25 0.61 -1.88 8.20
CA TYR A 25 -0.55 -2.13 7.34
C TYR A 25 -0.89 -3.63 7.27
N TYR A 26 0.10 -4.50 7.02
CA TYR A 26 -0.17 -5.94 6.98
C TYR A 26 -0.50 -6.51 8.37
N THR A 27 0.04 -5.95 9.44
CA THR A 27 -0.41 -6.29 10.79
C THR A 27 -1.89 -5.90 10.99
N ALA A 28 -2.31 -4.74 10.50
CA ALA A 28 -3.72 -4.34 10.58
C ALA A 28 -4.64 -5.26 9.77
N LEU A 29 -4.24 -5.69 8.57
CA LEU A 29 -4.99 -6.64 7.76
C LEU A 29 -5.13 -8.02 8.42
N THR A 30 -4.17 -8.44 9.23
CA THR A 30 -4.17 -9.74 9.90
C THR A 30 -4.82 -9.70 11.28
N GLU A 31 -4.58 -8.67 12.07
CA GLU A 31 -4.91 -8.62 13.50
C GLU A 31 -5.94 -7.54 13.88
N SER A 32 -6.06 -6.49 13.10
CA SER A 32 -6.84 -5.30 13.45
C SER A 32 -7.68 -4.74 12.30
N ARG A 33 -8.38 -5.59 11.59
CA ARG A 33 -9.16 -5.25 10.37
C ARG A 33 -10.10 -4.05 10.51
N PRO A 34 -10.76 -3.80 11.64
CA PRO A 34 -11.59 -2.61 11.82
C PRO A 34 -10.84 -1.28 11.66
N THR A 35 -9.51 -1.30 11.80
CA THR A 35 -8.66 -0.10 11.69
C THR A 35 -8.17 0.21 10.28
N ILE A 36 -8.49 -0.63 9.28
CA ILE A 36 -8.00 -0.51 7.89
C ILE A 36 -8.30 0.88 7.32
N GLU A 37 -9.47 1.45 7.58
CA GLU A 37 -9.84 2.78 7.08
C GLU A 37 -8.88 3.90 7.52
N ASN A 38 -8.19 3.72 8.65
CA ASN A 38 -7.26 4.72 9.17
C ASN A 38 -5.96 4.84 8.35
N TYR A 39 -5.76 3.94 7.40
CA TYR A 39 -4.62 3.96 6.48
C TYR A 39 -4.88 4.73 5.19
N TYR A 40 -6.12 5.14 4.91
CA TYR A 40 -6.47 5.79 3.66
C TYR A 40 -6.69 7.30 3.82
N CYS A 41 -6.32 8.06 2.78
CA CYS A 41 -6.63 9.47 2.74
C CYS A 41 -8.15 9.71 2.72
N THR A 42 -8.56 10.91 3.12
CA THR A 42 -9.97 11.32 3.05
C THR A 42 -10.39 11.37 1.57
N PRO A 43 -11.56 10.81 1.21
CA PRO A 43 -12.04 10.83 -0.16
C PRO A 43 -12.09 12.25 -0.73
N LYS A 44 -11.51 12.41 -1.91
CA LYS A 44 -11.56 13.66 -2.68
C LYS A 44 -11.83 13.34 -4.14
N GLU A 45 -12.73 14.10 -4.75
CA GLU A 45 -12.92 14.10 -6.19
C GLU A 45 -11.98 15.14 -6.82
N ALA A 46 -11.28 14.73 -7.85
CA ALA A 46 -10.45 15.59 -8.65
C ALA A 46 -10.74 15.34 -10.13
N LYS A 47 -10.56 16.34 -10.98
CA LYS A 47 -10.58 16.16 -12.43
C LYS A 47 -9.16 15.98 -12.92
N ASN A 48 -8.92 14.96 -13.73
CA ASN A 48 -7.64 14.80 -14.41
C ASN A 48 -7.48 15.84 -15.53
N ALA A 49 -6.31 15.88 -16.16
CA ALA A 49 -6.03 16.81 -17.25
C ALA A 49 -6.95 16.62 -18.47
N ALA A 50 -7.60 15.47 -18.62
CA ALA A 50 -8.58 15.17 -19.65
C ALA A 50 -10.02 15.57 -19.26
N GLY A 51 -10.23 16.12 -18.05
CA GLY A 51 -11.54 16.53 -17.54
C GLY A 51 -12.37 15.38 -16.93
N GLU A 52 -11.80 14.16 -16.84
CA GLU A 52 -12.46 13.02 -16.23
C GLU A 52 -12.40 13.12 -14.71
N SER A 53 -13.52 12.82 -14.03
CA SER A 53 -13.55 12.78 -12.57
C SER A 53 -12.81 11.54 -12.06
N THR A 54 -11.84 11.78 -11.19
CA THR A 54 -11.12 10.73 -10.48
C THR A 54 -11.36 10.90 -8.99
N THR A 55 -11.59 9.79 -8.29
CA THR A 55 -11.76 9.78 -6.85
C THR A 55 -10.52 9.20 -6.19
N THR A 56 -10.01 9.86 -5.17
CA THR A 56 -8.97 9.32 -4.28
C THR A 56 -9.59 8.99 -2.93
N PRO A 57 -9.12 7.93 -2.23
CA PRO A 57 -8.12 6.96 -2.66
C PRO A 57 -8.63 6.04 -3.78
N THR A 58 -7.73 5.64 -4.68
CA THR A 58 -8.02 4.59 -5.67
C THR A 58 -7.61 3.24 -5.07
N ILE A 59 -8.56 2.32 -4.90
CA ILE A 59 -8.33 1.02 -4.26
C ILE A 59 -8.66 -0.08 -5.24
N GLN A 60 -7.64 -0.83 -5.65
CA GLN A 60 -7.78 -1.99 -6.52
C GLN A 60 -7.22 -3.23 -5.82
N TRP A 61 -8.04 -4.26 -5.71
CA TRP A 61 -7.67 -5.53 -5.10
C TRP A 61 -8.01 -6.68 -6.04
N ASN A 62 -6.99 -7.30 -6.58
CA ASN A 62 -7.07 -8.46 -7.49
C ASN A 62 -8.11 -8.26 -8.61
N GLY A 63 -8.10 -7.10 -9.25
CA GLY A 63 -9.00 -6.73 -10.35
C GLY A 63 -10.30 -6.05 -9.94
N ASN A 64 -10.69 -6.11 -8.67
CA ASN A 64 -11.86 -5.40 -8.18
C ASN A 64 -11.49 -3.98 -7.76
N VAL A 65 -12.36 -3.02 -8.07
CA VAL A 65 -12.23 -1.62 -7.67
C VAL A 65 -13.19 -1.35 -6.53
N TYR A 66 -12.70 -0.74 -5.46
CA TYR A 66 -13.51 -0.33 -4.31
C TYR A 66 -13.65 1.18 -4.28
N ALA A 67 -14.87 1.66 -4.16
CA ALA A 67 -15.16 3.09 -4.18
C ALA A 67 -14.64 3.83 -2.94
N THR A 68 -14.65 3.15 -1.79
CA THR A 68 -14.23 3.74 -0.52
C THR A 68 -13.36 2.76 0.30
N ALA A 69 -12.60 3.31 1.23
CA ALA A 69 -11.86 2.50 2.22
C ALA A 69 -12.80 1.68 3.12
N ALA A 70 -14.03 2.16 3.35
CA ALA A 70 -15.06 1.45 4.10
C ALA A 70 -15.51 0.18 3.37
N ASP A 71 -15.74 0.26 2.04
CA ASP A 71 -16.11 -0.89 1.23
C ASP A 71 -14.99 -1.94 1.24
N PHE A 72 -13.73 -1.49 1.11
CA PHE A 72 -12.58 -2.38 1.18
C PHE A 72 -12.44 -3.03 2.57
N LYS A 73 -12.62 -2.27 3.65
CA LYS A 73 -12.64 -2.80 5.01
C LYS A 73 -13.73 -3.86 5.18
N ALA A 74 -14.95 -3.64 4.65
CA ALA A 74 -16.05 -4.60 4.74
C ALA A 74 -15.67 -5.95 4.11
N VAL A 75 -14.96 -5.96 2.97
CA VAL A 75 -14.45 -7.20 2.38
C VAL A 75 -13.51 -7.94 3.33
N TRP A 76 -12.62 -7.22 3.99
CA TRP A 76 -11.67 -7.81 4.94
C TRP A 76 -12.32 -8.32 6.22
N THR A 77 -13.35 -7.64 6.72
CA THR A 77 -14.06 -8.05 7.94
C THR A 77 -15.03 -9.19 7.70
N ASP A 78 -15.73 -9.19 6.56
CA ASP A 78 -16.91 -10.04 6.35
C ASP A 78 -16.62 -11.23 5.42
N HIS A 79 -15.67 -11.10 4.49
CA HIS A 79 -15.44 -12.10 3.44
C HIS A 79 -14.06 -12.76 3.49
N MET A 80 -13.05 -12.07 3.99
CA MET A 80 -11.71 -12.66 4.05
C MET A 80 -11.61 -13.69 5.19
N PRO A 81 -10.87 -14.82 4.98
CA PRO A 81 -10.65 -15.81 6.03
C PRO A 81 -10.12 -15.18 7.31
N LYS A 82 -10.48 -15.78 8.47
CA LYS A 82 -9.95 -15.30 9.76
C LYS A 82 -8.43 -15.36 9.78
N TYR A 83 -7.87 -16.47 9.29
CA TYR A 83 -6.42 -16.61 9.19
C TYR A 83 -5.95 -16.09 7.84
N VAL A 84 -5.13 -15.08 7.91
CA VAL A 84 -4.37 -14.49 6.81
C VAL A 84 -2.98 -14.20 7.33
N ASN A 85 -1.94 -14.55 6.61
CA ASN A 85 -0.56 -14.23 6.97
C ASN A 85 0.21 -13.77 5.75
N TYR A 86 0.84 -12.61 5.87
CA TYR A 86 1.73 -12.04 4.88
C TYR A 86 3.17 -12.39 5.20
N ASP A 87 3.88 -12.93 4.21
CA ASP A 87 5.32 -13.12 4.22
C ASP A 87 5.92 -12.20 3.16
N VAL A 88 6.45 -11.06 3.60
CA VAL A 88 6.99 -10.02 2.72
C VAL A 88 8.43 -10.35 2.37
N HIS A 89 8.72 -10.48 1.08
CA HIS A 89 10.06 -10.82 0.58
C HIS A 89 10.85 -9.59 0.15
N ALA A 90 10.17 -8.62 -0.46
CA ALA A 90 10.81 -7.42 -0.94
C ALA A 90 9.91 -6.20 -0.76
N VAL A 91 10.53 -5.09 -0.38
CA VAL A 91 9.93 -3.76 -0.34
C VAL A 91 10.86 -2.82 -1.06
N ASP A 92 10.35 -2.13 -2.07
CA ASP A 92 11.05 -1.05 -2.77
C ASP A 92 10.30 0.26 -2.57
N ALA A 93 11.03 1.37 -2.45
CA ALA A 93 10.46 2.67 -2.18
C ALA A 93 11.13 3.76 -3.01
N GLN A 94 10.30 4.55 -3.71
CA GLN A 94 10.76 5.67 -4.51
C GLN A 94 9.99 6.94 -4.15
N VAL A 95 10.69 8.06 -4.00
CA VAL A 95 10.06 9.36 -3.82
C VAL A 95 9.43 9.80 -5.14
N LEU A 96 8.12 10.07 -5.13
CA LEU A 96 7.38 10.62 -6.26
C LEU A 96 7.47 12.14 -6.29
N ASN A 97 7.21 12.78 -5.14
CA ASN A 97 7.35 14.21 -4.97
C ASN A 97 8.20 14.49 -3.75
N SER A 98 9.26 15.25 -3.92
CA SER A 98 10.13 15.72 -2.83
C SER A 98 9.52 16.86 -2.00
N VAL A 99 8.46 17.49 -2.52
CA VAL A 99 7.62 18.47 -1.83
C VAL A 99 6.17 18.16 -2.20
N PHE A 100 5.44 17.50 -1.31
CA PHE A 100 4.05 17.08 -1.57
C PHE A 100 3.08 18.25 -1.50
N ASP A 101 3.22 19.11 -0.49
CA ASP A 101 2.41 20.31 -0.30
C ASP A 101 3.33 21.54 -0.19
N GLY A 102 3.27 22.41 -1.20
CA GLY A 102 4.07 23.65 -1.24
C GLY A 102 3.67 24.67 -0.18
N ASP A 103 2.43 24.59 0.31
CA ASP A 103 1.86 25.49 1.31
C ASP A 103 1.89 24.87 2.73
N ALA A 104 2.49 23.70 2.87
CA ALA A 104 2.66 23.05 4.18
C ALA A 104 3.37 24.00 5.14
N GLY A 105 2.69 24.37 6.21
CA GLY A 105 3.20 25.32 7.20
C GLY A 105 4.48 24.83 7.90
N PRO A 106 5.13 25.68 8.70
CA PRO A 106 6.44 25.40 9.34
C PRO A 106 6.42 24.21 10.32
N LYS A 107 5.26 23.72 10.70
CA LYS A 107 5.09 22.53 11.55
C LYS A 107 5.40 21.22 10.79
N VAL A 108 5.34 21.22 9.46
CA VAL A 108 5.59 20.04 8.64
C VAL A 108 7.07 20.00 8.26
N LYS A 109 7.76 18.99 8.76
CA LYS A 109 9.19 18.79 8.44
C LYS A 109 9.33 18.39 6.96
N PRO A 110 10.38 18.82 6.24
CA PRO A 110 10.64 18.41 4.87
C PRO A 110 10.62 16.89 4.67
N SER A 111 11.18 16.11 5.59
CA SER A 111 11.17 14.65 5.59
C SER A 111 9.79 14.00 5.77
N LYS A 112 8.78 14.79 6.10
CA LYS A 112 7.38 14.36 6.20
C LYS A 112 6.48 15.00 5.16
N ASN A 113 7.04 15.79 4.24
CA ASN A 113 6.31 16.46 3.17
C ASN A 113 6.68 15.89 1.79
N ILE A 114 6.73 14.59 1.69
CA ILE A 114 7.03 13.87 0.44
C ILE A 114 5.92 12.90 0.11
N SER A 115 5.81 12.47 -1.14
CA SER A 115 4.98 11.32 -1.51
C SER A 115 5.88 10.18 -2.00
N ILE A 116 5.45 8.95 -1.75
CA ILE A 116 6.29 7.76 -1.91
C ILE A 116 5.51 6.71 -2.70
N LEU A 117 6.12 6.15 -3.75
CA LEU A 117 5.71 4.89 -4.35
C LEU A 117 6.35 3.75 -3.56
N VAL A 118 5.55 2.80 -3.13
CA VAL A 118 6.01 1.59 -2.44
C VAL A 118 5.57 0.38 -3.24
N LEU A 119 6.51 -0.50 -3.54
CA LEU A 119 6.26 -1.79 -4.20
C LEU A 119 6.58 -2.90 -3.20
N VAL A 120 5.66 -3.85 -3.07
CA VAL A 120 5.79 -4.98 -2.14
C VAL A 120 5.54 -6.28 -2.88
N ASN A 121 6.41 -7.25 -2.67
CA ASN A 121 6.25 -8.61 -3.18
C ASN A 121 6.41 -9.60 -2.04
N GLY A 122 5.67 -10.69 -2.10
CA GLY A 122 5.74 -11.73 -1.09
C GLY A 122 4.74 -12.84 -1.31
N HIS A 123 4.52 -13.60 -0.25
CA HIS A 123 3.51 -14.65 -0.21
C HIS A 123 2.38 -14.29 0.77
N LEU A 124 1.20 -14.71 0.43
CA LEU A 124 0.00 -14.62 1.25
C LEU A 124 -0.53 -16.02 1.51
N ARG A 125 -0.60 -16.42 2.78
CA ARG A 125 -1.23 -17.67 3.21
C ARG A 125 -2.63 -17.38 3.77
N LEU A 126 -3.59 -18.15 3.31
CA LEU A 126 -5.01 -17.98 3.64
C LEU A 126 -5.54 -19.21 4.39
N GLU A 127 -6.65 -19.04 5.09
CA GLU A 127 -7.49 -20.08 5.74
C GLU A 127 -6.82 -20.76 6.92
N GLU A 128 -5.68 -21.45 6.72
CA GLU A 128 -5.02 -22.23 7.75
C GLU A 128 -3.51 -21.99 7.80
N ARG A 129 -2.97 -22.04 9.01
CA ARG A 129 -1.56 -21.68 9.26
C ARG A 129 -0.56 -22.60 8.56
N LYS A 130 -0.84 -23.91 8.49
CA LYS A 130 0.13 -24.90 7.97
C LYS A 130 -0.22 -25.37 6.56
N THR A 131 -1.48 -25.58 6.28
CA THR A 131 -1.98 -26.26 5.08
C THR A 131 -2.79 -25.35 4.16
N GLY A 132 -3.09 -24.12 4.59
CA GLY A 132 -3.85 -23.16 3.79
C GLY A 132 -3.14 -22.75 2.51
N PRO A 133 -3.91 -22.31 1.49
CA PRO A 133 -3.37 -21.90 0.21
C PRO A 133 -2.30 -20.82 0.35
N LEU A 134 -1.16 -21.04 -0.32
CA LEU A 134 -0.07 -20.05 -0.44
C LEU A 134 -0.14 -19.43 -1.83
N LYS A 135 -0.23 -18.11 -1.89
CA LYS A 135 -0.29 -17.36 -3.15
C LYS A 135 0.78 -16.29 -3.15
N GLU A 136 1.49 -16.16 -4.24
CA GLU A 136 2.35 -15.01 -4.46
C GLU A 136 1.51 -13.76 -4.73
N PHE A 137 2.02 -12.62 -4.30
CA PHE A 137 1.38 -11.34 -4.56
C PHE A 137 2.40 -10.26 -4.92
N SER A 138 1.93 -9.27 -5.66
CA SER A 138 2.58 -7.99 -5.86
C SER A 138 1.58 -6.90 -5.52
N GLU A 139 2.03 -5.91 -4.77
CA GLU A 139 1.20 -4.78 -4.34
C GLU A 139 1.96 -3.48 -4.48
N SER A 140 1.29 -2.46 -4.99
CA SER A 140 1.83 -1.11 -5.08
C SER A 140 0.96 -0.12 -4.31
N PHE A 141 1.64 0.81 -3.62
CA PHE A 141 1.01 1.90 -2.90
C PHE A 141 1.58 3.24 -3.35
N VAL A 142 0.71 4.24 -3.45
CA VAL A 142 1.12 5.64 -3.39
C VAL A 142 0.80 6.17 -2.01
N LEU A 143 1.84 6.48 -1.25
CA LEU A 143 1.72 7.02 0.10
C LEU A 143 1.86 8.53 0.07
N VAL A 144 0.98 9.19 0.81
CA VAL A 144 1.02 10.64 1.04
C VAL A 144 1.05 10.94 2.54
N PRO A 145 1.66 12.05 2.95
CA PRO A 145 1.70 12.42 4.36
C PRO A 145 0.33 12.86 4.87
N ASN A 146 0.04 12.55 6.13
CA ASN A 146 -1.12 13.10 6.82
C ASN A 146 -0.81 14.50 7.35
N ILE A 147 -0.85 15.50 6.48
CA ILE A 147 -0.56 16.90 6.82
C ILE A 147 -1.49 17.41 7.91
N GLU A 148 -2.79 17.06 7.84
CA GLU A 148 -3.78 17.49 8.82
C GLU A 148 -3.40 17.00 10.23
N LYS A 149 -2.95 15.76 10.37
CA LYS A 149 -2.49 15.23 11.66
C LYS A 149 -1.25 15.95 12.19
N MET A 150 -0.40 16.43 11.32
CA MET A 150 0.83 17.13 11.71
C MET A 150 0.57 18.59 12.12
N THR A 151 -0.49 19.20 11.59
CA THR A 151 -0.80 20.63 11.79
C THR A 151 -1.88 20.87 12.82
N LEU A 152 -2.83 19.96 12.96
CA LEU A 152 -3.97 20.07 13.90
C LEU A 152 -3.68 19.31 15.19
N GLU A 153 -4.14 19.87 16.31
CA GLU A 153 -4.01 19.23 17.64
C GLU A 153 -5.18 18.28 17.95
N LYS A 154 -6.32 18.45 17.28
CA LYS A 154 -7.54 17.65 17.46
C LYS A 154 -8.29 17.52 16.15
N GLY A 155 -9.02 16.43 15.98
CA GLY A 155 -9.88 16.19 14.82
C GLY A 155 -9.89 14.70 14.41
N PRO A 156 -10.77 14.31 13.48
CA PRO A 156 -10.89 12.92 13.00
C PRO A 156 -9.63 12.40 12.32
N CYS A 157 -8.78 13.29 11.81
CA CYS A 157 -7.50 12.90 11.21
C CYS A 157 -6.49 12.32 12.22
N MET A 158 -6.71 12.52 13.53
CA MET A 158 -5.80 12.02 14.57
C MET A 158 -5.83 10.51 14.73
N GLU A 159 -6.94 9.86 14.38
CA GLU A 159 -7.06 8.39 14.37
C GLU A 159 -6.35 7.76 13.18
N LYS A 160 -6.16 8.53 12.11
CA LYS A 160 -5.46 8.06 10.90
C LYS A 160 -3.96 7.95 11.13
N LYS A 161 -3.30 7.18 10.26
CA LYS A 161 -1.85 7.00 10.28
C LYS A 161 -1.10 8.24 9.80
N ASN A 162 0.21 8.25 9.98
CA ASN A 162 1.08 9.36 9.52
C ASN A 162 1.25 9.36 8.00
N TRP A 163 1.29 8.15 7.42
CA TRP A 163 1.27 7.92 5.98
C TRP A 163 -0.07 7.36 5.58
N LEU A 164 -0.66 7.92 4.54
CA LEU A 164 -1.98 7.55 4.05
C LEU A 164 -1.88 7.02 2.62
N ILE A 165 -2.66 5.99 2.34
CA ILE A 165 -2.79 5.42 1.00
C ILE A 165 -3.63 6.37 0.14
N GLN A 166 -3.05 6.89 -0.93
CA GLN A 166 -3.74 7.62 -1.99
C GLN A 166 -4.12 6.70 -3.15
N ALA A 167 -3.29 5.70 -3.44
CA ALA A 167 -3.59 4.66 -4.41
C ALA A 167 -3.02 3.32 -3.94
N GLN A 168 -3.75 2.25 -4.23
CA GLN A 168 -3.38 0.88 -3.93
C GLN A 168 -3.77 -0.02 -5.10
N ASN A 169 -2.86 -0.91 -5.50
CA ASN A 169 -3.16 -1.96 -6.46
C ASN A 169 -2.50 -3.26 -6.01
N PHE A 170 -3.32 -4.21 -5.63
CA PHE A 170 -2.92 -5.56 -5.25
C PHE A 170 -3.24 -6.55 -6.36
N ARG A 171 -2.33 -7.49 -6.61
CA ARG A 171 -2.52 -8.60 -7.55
C ARG A 171 -1.93 -9.89 -7.00
N TYR A 172 -2.68 -10.98 -7.13
CA TYR A 172 -2.05 -12.29 -7.06
C TYR A 172 -1.19 -12.50 -8.31
N VAL A 173 0.02 -13.01 -8.10
CA VAL A 173 0.90 -13.43 -9.18
C VAL A 173 0.51 -14.84 -9.58
N VAL A 174 0.21 -15.04 -10.85
CA VAL A 174 -0.05 -16.37 -11.40
C VAL A 174 1.29 -16.91 -11.89
N LEU A 175 1.81 -17.91 -11.19
CA LEU A 175 2.94 -18.70 -11.71
C LEU A 175 2.41 -19.51 -12.89
N HIS A 176 2.87 -19.21 -14.09
CA HIS A 176 2.79 -20.18 -15.19
C HIS A 176 3.82 -21.26 -14.89
N ASP A 177 3.36 -22.45 -14.54
CA ASP A 177 4.23 -23.61 -14.66
C ASP A 177 4.81 -23.59 -16.06
N PRO A 178 6.15 -23.60 -16.23
CA PRO A 178 6.71 -23.75 -17.56
C PRO A 178 6.09 -25.02 -18.12
N ILE A 179 5.37 -24.86 -19.25
CA ILE A 179 4.72 -25.96 -19.98
C ILE A 179 5.68 -27.14 -19.95
N GLY A 180 5.29 -28.23 -19.28
CA GLY A 180 6.14 -29.34 -19.00
C GLY A 180 6.92 -29.76 -20.25
N MET A 181 8.21 -29.67 -20.19
CA MET A 181 9.04 -30.58 -20.97
C MET A 181 8.81 -31.98 -20.37
N ALA A 182 7.64 -32.54 -20.70
CA ALA A 182 7.43 -33.98 -20.55
C ALA A 182 8.55 -34.66 -21.32
N GLY A 183 9.46 -35.29 -20.58
CA GLY A 183 10.54 -36.04 -21.14
C GLY A 183 10.04 -37.00 -22.21
N GLN A 184 10.47 -36.78 -23.44
CA GLN A 184 10.56 -37.85 -24.38
C GLN A 184 11.66 -38.80 -23.86
N GLU A 185 11.27 -39.79 -23.09
CA GLU A 185 12.04 -41.01 -22.95
C GLU A 185 12.17 -41.57 -24.36
N MET A 186 13.34 -41.39 -24.97
CA MET A 186 13.70 -42.14 -26.14
C MET A 186 13.89 -43.58 -25.69
N ALA A 187 12.90 -44.41 -26.03
CA ALA A 187 13.09 -45.87 -26.03
C ALA A 187 14.22 -46.16 -27.04
N VAL A 188 15.31 -46.69 -26.53
CA VAL A 188 16.36 -47.27 -27.36
C VAL A 188 16.04 -48.74 -27.45
N ASP A 189 15.69 -49.20 -28.67
CA ASP A 189 15.66 -50.60 -29.06
C ASP A 189 17.08 -51.18 -29.18
#